data_4bbf03f775db34869cc2eafed88513af
#
_entry.id   4bbf03f775db34869cc2eafed88513af
#
_cell.length_a   1.000
_cell.length_b   1.000
_cell.length_c   1.000
_cell.angle_alpha   90.00
_cell.angle_beta   90.00
_cell.angle_gamma   90.00
#
_symmetry.space_group_name_H-M   'P 1'
#
loop_
_entity.id
_entity.type
_entity.pdbx_description
1 polymer ?
#
loop_
_entity_poly.entity_id
_entity_poly.type
_entity_poly.pdbx_seq_one_letter_code
_entity_poly.pdbx_strand_id
1 'polypeptide(L)'
;MRIVPNGAAGDPQTVFYRRCTIDLAREAVDIGDVECRNLEEVLGGFGRSFQYLATRDVTDAFAIENPMVVNTGLLTGSNVMTGLRTYFSSYSPLKVSNTGLPAAMWSAGSGKFGSKLKWAGLDELILENKAERPVIIVIRESDDGPQVSLRSADHLLGKYCHHKILTLYEEYPNAHFAAIGPAGEHHDACYYAAIALSTENLLKSGDDKCRWAGRGGMGAVLGSKNVIGIVAEAQDRTAPLSVETRALNKEIATGPGSRKFREKKKGGLGGTWANYEPLEQF
;
A
#
# COMPACT_ATOMS: atom_id res chain seq x y z
N MET A 1 5.07 -11.66 -7.55
CA MET A 1 5.76 -12.81 -6.91
C MET A 1 5.86 -13.94 -7.90
N ARG A 2 7.07 -14.45 -8.11
CA ARG A 2 7.34 -15.57 -9.02
C ARG A 2 7.76 -16.78 -8.18
N ILE A 3 7.10 -17.91 -8.38
CA ILE A 3 7.46 -19.20 -7.79
C ILE A 3 8.29 -19.95 -8.83
N VAL A 4 9.51 -20.32 -8.49
CA VAL A 4 10.36 -21.15 -9.34
C VAL A 4 10.37 -22.56 -8.75
N PRO A 5 9.87 -23.57 -9.48
CA PRO A 5 9.94 -24.94 -9.01
C PRO A 5 11.40 -25.37 -9.03
N ASN A 6 11.93 -25.77 -7.90
CA ASN A 6 13.20 -26.50 -7.86
C ASN A 6 12.95 -27.92 -8.35
N GLY A 7 13.78 -28.40 -9.29
CA GLY A 7 13.53 -29.55 -10.15
C GLY A 7 13.49 -30.95 -9.52
N ALA A 8 13.26 -31.11 -8.22
CA ALA A 8 13.00 -32.39 -7.57
C ALA A 8 11.71 -32.33 -6.76
N ALA A 9 10.84 -33.33 -6.92
CA ALA A 9 9.63 -33.47 -6.13
C ALA A 9 9.99 -33.57 -4.62
N GLY A 10 9.75 -32.50 -3.86
CA GLY A 10 10.03 -32.44 -2.43
C GLY A 10 10.90 -31.28 -1.96
N ASP A 11 11.55 -30.53 -2.86
CA ASP A 11 12.31 -29.33 -2.50
C ASP A 11 11.39 -28.13 -2.25
N PRO A 12 11.69 -27.30 -1.23
CA PRO A 12 10.92 -26.08 -0.98
C PRO A 12 10.99 -25.17 -2.22
N GLN A 13 9.83 -24.71 -2.67
CA GLN A 13 9.72 -23.81 -3.79
C GLN A 13 10.41 -22.48 -3.45
N THR A 14 11.36 -22.05 -4.27
CA THR A 14 11.96 -20.72 -4.09
C THR A 14 11.00 -19.66 -4.61
N VAL A 15 10.69 -18.70 -3.76
CA VAL A 15 9.77 -17.60 -4.05
C VAL A 15 10.56 -16.31 -4.22
N PHE A 16 10.27 -15.58 -5.28
CA PHE A 16 10.86 -14.26 -5.53
C PHE A 16 9.81 -13.18 -5.50
N TYR A 17 10.15 -12.05 -4.85
CA TYR A 17 9.41 -10.80 -4.90
C TYR A 17 10.13 -9.83 -5.82
N ARG A 18 9.38 -9.18 -6.71
CA ARG A 18 9.93 -8.10 -7.53
C ARG A 18 9.89 -6.80 -6.73
N ARG A 19 11.07 -6.30 -6.45
CA ARG A 19 11.30 -5.04 -5.74
C ARG A 19 11.72 -3.96 -6.71
N CYS A 20 11.15 -2.75 -6.52
CA CYS A 20 11.63 -1.52 -7.10
C CYS A 20 12.16 -0.63 -5.97
N THR A 21 13.41 -0.22 -6.03
CA THR A 21 14.00 0.78 -5.13
C THR A 21 14.23 2.06 -5.92
N ILE A 22 13.72 3.17 -5.39
CA ILE A 22 13.87 4.49 -5.99
C ILE A 22 14.70 5.37 -5.05
N ASP A 23 15.86 5.80 -5.50
CA ASP A 23 16.59 6.91 -4.90
C ASP A 23 15.98 8.22 -5.42
N LEU A 24 15.15 8.85 -4.59
CA LEU A 24 14.41 10.05 -4.96
C LEU A 24 15.31 11.26 -5.21
N ALA A 25 16.48 11.33 -4.55
CA ALA A 25 17.41 12.45 -4.73
C ALA A 25 18.15 12.38 -6.07
N ARG A 26 18.40 11.15 -6.56
CA ARG A 26 19.11 10.91 -7.82
C ARG A 26 18.18 10.59 -8.97
N GLU A 27 16.88 10.47 -8.71
CA GLU A 27 15.87 9.95 -9.63
C GLU A 27 16.27 8.58 -10.23
N ALA A 28 17.03 7.79 -9.47
CA ALA A 28 17.53 6.49 -9.90
C ALA A 28 16.58 5.38 -9.48
N VAL A 29 16.29 4.49 -10.43
CA VAL A 29 15.36 3.35 -10.27
C VAL A 29 16.14 2.06 -10.43
N ASP A 30 16.08 1.18 -9.44
CA ASP A 30 16.60 -0.18 -9.48
C ASP A 30 15.47 -1.20 -9.31
N ILE A 31 15.35 -2.15 -10.23
CA ILE A 31 14.31 -3.18 -10.22
C ILE A 31 14.96 -4.55 -10.27
N GLY A 32 14.73 -5.35 -9.22
CA GLY A 32 15.29 -6.68 -9.10
C GLY A 32 14.37 -7.68 -8.42
N ASP A 33 14.69 -8.95 -8.58
CA ASP A 33 14.02 -10.04 -7.88
C ASP A 33 14.74 -10.31 -6.55
N VAL A 34 13.99 -10.35 -5.46
CA VAL A 34 14.48 -10.64 -4.12
C VAL A 34 13.99 -12.01 -3.69
N GLU A 35 14.92 -12.92 -3.38
CA GLU A 35 14.60 -14.25 -2.88
C GLU A 35 13.92 -14.18 -1.51
N CYS A 36 12.83 -14.91 -1.35
CA CYS A 36 12.16 -15.12 -0.07
C CYS A 36 12.45 -16.55 0.43
N ARG A 37 13.32 -16.65 1.43
CA ARG A 37 13.71 -17.95 2.02
C ARG A 37 12.73 -18.45 3.08
N ASN A 38 11.95 -17.56 3.66
CA ASN A 38 11.06 -17.84 4.81
C ASN A 38 9.62 -17.45 4.47
N LEU A 39 9.06 -18.01 3.41
CA LEU A 39 7.68 -17.69 2.99
C LEU A 39 6.66 -17.97 4.09
N GLU A 40 6.85 -19.02 4.89
CA GLU A 40 5.97 -19.39 6.01
C GLU A 40 5.98 -18.33 7.12
N GLU A 41 7.11 -17.65 7.32
CA GLU A 41 7.25 -16.58 8.32
C GLU A 41 6.83 -15.22 7.77
N VAL A 42 7.02 -15.00 6.45
CA VAL A 42 6.83 -13.69 5.81
C VAL A 42 6.06 -13.83 4.50
N LEU A 43 4.73 -13.84 4.61
CA LEU A 43 3.80 -13.97 3.46
C LEU A 43 3.69 -12.70 2.59
N GLY A 44 4.47 -11.65 2.85
CA GLY A 44 4.37 -10.35 2.17
C GLY A 44 3.77 -9.26 3.08
N GLY A 45 3.33 -8.15 2.47
CA GLY A 45 2.77 -7.02 3.22
C GLY A 45 3.74 -6.44 4.25
N PHE A 46 3.27 -6.08 5.44
CA PHE A 46 4.09 -5.40 6.45
C PHE A 46 5.24 -6.27 7.00
N GLY A 47 5.13 -7.58 6.98
CA GLY A 47 6.22 -8.47 7.42
C GLY A 47 7.51 -8.24 6.60
N ARG A 48 7.37 -8.15 5.27
CA ARG A 48 8.48 -7.79 4.38
C ARG A 48 9.00 -6.38 4.65
N SER A 49 8.10 -5.43 4.84
CA SER A 49 8.49 -4.06 5.18
C SER A 49 9.35 -4.02 6.44
N PHE A 50 8.98 -4.75 7.48
CA PHE A 50 9.72 -4.76 8.75
C PHE A 50 11.08 -5.44 8.63
N GLN A 51 11.22 -6.48 7.81
CA GLN A 51 12.54 -7.04 7.49
C GLN A 51 13.46 -5.99 6.88
N TYR A 52 12.94 -5.17 5.96
CA TYR A 52 13.71 -4.09 5.36
C TYR A 52 14.00 -2.97 6.36
N LEU A 53 13.00 -2.50 7.11
CA LEU A 53 13.16 -1.43 8.09
C LEU A 53 14.15 -1.81 9.21
N ALA A 54 14.18 -3.07 9.63
CA ALA A 54 15.10 -3.56 10.66
C ALA A 54 16.59 -3.43 10.30
N THR A 55 16.91 -3.17 9.03
CA THR A 55 18.29 -2.91 8.57
C THR A 55 18.67 -1.42 8.61
N ARG A 56 17.79 -0.54 9.13
CA ARG A 56 17.93 0.91 9.11
C ARG A 56 17.96 1.48 10.52
N ASP A 57 18.88 2.38 10.76
CA ASP A 57 18.94 3.19 11.96
C ASP A 57 18.33 4.57 11.68
N VAL A 58 17.15 4.82 12.24
CA VAL A 58 16.39 6.06 12.03
C VAL A 58 16.14 6.75 13.35
N THR A 59 16.64 7.96 13.49
CA THR A 59 16.52 8.78 14.70
C THR A 59 15.45 9.85 14.60
N ASP A 60 15.06 10.22 13.39
CA ASP A 60 13.98 11.17 13.10
C ASP A 60 13.09 10.60 11.98
N ALA A 61 11.77 10.62 12.22
CA ALA A 61 10.80 10.08 11.26
C ALA A 61 10.76 10.85 9.93
N PHE A 62 11.22 12.08 9.89
CA PHE A 62 11.28 12.91 8.67
C PHE A 62 12.68 13.02 8.07
N ALA A 63 13.67 12.34 8.68
CA ALA A 63 15.01 12.26 8.12
C ALA A 63 15.01 11.61 6.72
N ILE A 64 15.98 12.00 5.91
CA ILE A 64 16.11 11.47 4.54
C ILE A 64 16.40 9.95 4.53
N GLU A 65 17.04 9.45 5.58
CA GLU A 65 17.39 8.05 5.79
C GLU A 65 16.18 7.17 6.10
N ASN A 66 15.07 7.76 6.58
CA ASN A 66 13.86 7.00 6.85
C ASN A 66 13.20 6.58 5.54
N PRO A 67 13.19 5.29 5.15
CA PRO A 67 12.57 4.87 3.90
C PRO A 67 11.06 4.78 4.03
N MET A 68 10.34 4.94 2.92
CA MET A 68 8.95 4.49 2.79
C MET A 68 8.90 3.18 2.01
N VAL A 69 8.34 2.15 2.62
CA VAL A 69 8.17 0.84 1.99
C VAL A 69 6.69 0.60 1.68
N VAL A 70 6.38 0.39 0.42
CA VAL A 70 5.02 0.07 -0.06
C VAL A 70 4.99 -1.39 -0.50
N ASN A 71 4.15 -2.18 0.14
CA ASN A 71 4.10 -3.62 -0.08
C ASN A 71 2.69 -4.13 -0.41
N THR A 72 2.66 -5.16 -1.24
CA THR A 72 1.47 -5.97 -1.48
C THR A 72 1.57 -7.31 -0.76
N GLY A 73 0.42 -7.91 -0.44
CA GLY A 73 0.38 -9.26 0.09
C GLY A 73 0.47 -10.32 -1.01
N LEU A 74 0.67 -11.58 -0.58
CA LEU A 74 0.69 -12.74 -1.48
C LEU A 74 -0.55 -12.82 -2.38
N LEU A 75 -1.73 -12.59 -1.79
CA LEU A 75 -3.03 -12.70 -2.45
C LEU A 75 -3.50 -11.38 -3.09
N THR A 76 -2.72 -10.31 -3.01
CA THR A 76 -3.08 -9.03 -3.63
C THR A 76 -3.17 -9.19 -5.14
N GLY A 77 -4.22 -8.67 -5.75
CA GLY A 77 -4.47 -8.81 -7.18
C GLY A 77 -5.14 -10.13 -7.59
N SER A 78 -5.37 -11.05 -6.64
CA SER A 78 -6.20 -12.23 -6.85
C SER A 78 -7.68 -11.93 -6.55
N ASN A 79 -8.55 -12.91 -6.87
CA ASN A 79 -9.97 -12.84 -6.54
C ASN A 79 -10.31 -13.32 -5.12
N VAL A 80 -9.31 -13.58 -4.28
CA VAL A 80 -9.55 -13.98 -2.89
C VAL A 80 -10.07 -12.76 -2.12
N MET A 81 -11.22 -12.94 -1.47
CA MET A 81 -11.82 -11.91 -0.62
C MET A 81 -10.80 -11.45 0.45
N THR A 82 -10.75 -10.16 0.74
CA THR A 82 -9.80 -9.50 1.65
C THR A 82 -8.35 -9.37 1.15
N GLY A 83 -8.00 -9.91 -0.01
CA GLY A 83 -6.66 -9.83 -0.62
C GLY A 83 -6.29 -8.48 -1.25
N LEU A 84 -6.96 -7.36 -0.90
CA LEU A 84 -6.82 -6.06 -1.57
C LEU A 84 -5.97 -5.03 -0.80
N ARG A 85 -5.30 -5.42 0.28
CA ARG A 85 -4.57 -4.47 1.11
C ARG A 85 -3.23 -4.10 0.50
N THR A 86 -2.96 -2.79 0.47
CA THR A 86 -1.63 -2.20 0.27
C THR A 86 -1.12 -1.69 1.60
N TYR A 87 0.12 -2.01 1.92
CA TYR A 87 0.78 -1.61 3.16
C TYR A 87 1.80 -0.52 2.86
N PHE A 88 1.77 0.53 3.67
CA PHE A 88 2.75 1.61 3.71
C PHE A 88 3.43 1.54 5.06
N SER A 89 4.74 1.36 5.09
CA SER A 89 5.51 1.11 6.30
C SER A 89 6.74 1.99 6.34
N SER A 90 7.03 2.53 7.51
CA SER A 90 8.17 3.41 7.77
C SER A 90 8.38 3.54 9.27
N TYR A 91 9.41 4.25 9.70
CA TYR A 91 9.50 4.75 11.06
C TYR A 91 8.52 5.92 11.22
N SER A 92 7.66 5.82 12.22
CA SER A 92 6.46 6.66 12.39
C SER A 92 6.76 7.93 13.18
N PRO A 93 6.25 9.11 12.75
CA PRO A 93 6.32 10.32 13.56
C PRO A 93 5.37 10.29 14.78
N LEU A 94 4.45 9.31 14.84
CA LEU A 94 3.44 9.18 15.90
C LEU A 94 3.72 8.02 16.87
N LYS A 95 4.61 7.12 16.51
CA LYS A 95 4.94 5.95 17.31
C LYS A 95 6.38 6.06 17.78
N VAL A 96 6.56 6.12 19.08
CA VAL A 96 7.89 6.15 19.74
C VAL A 96 8.14 4.82 20.40
N SER A 97 9.39 4.38 20.35
CA SER A 97 9.90 3.25 21.11
C SER A 97 10.07 3.64 22.60
N ASN A 98 10.36 2.67 23.44
CA ASN A 98 10.70 2.91 24.85
C ASN A 98 12.01 3.69 25.03
N THR A 99 12.83 3.84 23.99
CA THR A 99 14.05 4.66 23.97
C THR A 99 13.79 6.10 23.50
N GLY A 100 12.55 6.45 23.18
CA GLY A 100 12.18 7.79 22.67
C GLY A 100 12.43 7.99 21.18
N LEU A 101 12.97 7.01 20.47
CA LEU A 101 13.19 7.06 19.02
C LEU A 101 11.93 6.65 18.24
N PRO A 102 11.78 7.10 16.99
CA PRO A 102 10.70 6.64 16.12
C PRO A 102 10.66 5.11 16.04
N ALA A 103 9.48 4.52 16.10
CA ALA A 103 9.31 3.08 15.95
C ALA A 103 8.75 2.73 14.58
N ALA A 104 9.18 1.59 14.03
CA ALA A 104 8.63 1.08 12.80
C ALA A 104 7.13 0.80 12.95
N MET A 105 6.35 1.26 11.98
CA MET A 105 4.91 1.10 11.94
C MET A 105 4.43 0.90 10.52
N TRP A 106 3.22 0.35 10.40
CA TRP A 106 2.55 0.19 9.11
C TRP A 106 1.15 0.79 9.13
N SER A 107 0.70 1.20 7.96
CA SER A 107 -0.68 1.57 7.68
C SER A 107 -1.16 0.84 6.42
N ALA A 108 -2.42 0.46 6.36
CA ALA A 108 -2.92 -0.27 5.21
C ALA A 108 -4.26 0.30 4.73
N GLY A 109 -4.35 0.47 3.42
CA GLY A 109 -5.59 0.79 2.74
C GLY A 109 -6.04 -0.33 1.81
N SER A 110 -7.34 -0.46 1.59
CA SER A 110 -7.92 -1.34 0.58
C SER A 110 -8.19 -0.57 -0.71
N GLY A 111 -8.55 -1.28 -1.77
CA GLY A 111 -8.79 -0.73 -3.10
C GLY A 111 -7.91 -1.43 -4.14
N LYS A 112 -8.04 -1.05 -5.40
CA LYS A 112 -7.32 -1.71 -6.50
C LYS A 112 -5.88 -1.23 -6.69
N PHE A 113 -5.42 -0.20 -5.97
CA PHE A 113 -4.07 0.33 -6.14
C PHE A 113 -3.00 -0.76 -6.00
N GLY A 114 -3.06 -1.58 -4.93
CA GLY A 114 -2.11 -2.69 -4.75
C GLY A 114 -2.22 -3.75 -5.84
N SER A 115 -3.43 -4.03 -6.34
CA SER A 115 -3.63 -4.95 -7.45
C SER A 115 -2.99 -4.43 -8.73
N LYS A 116 -3.18 -3.14 -9.04
CA LYS A 116 -2.55 -2.49 -10.21
C LYS A 116 -1.02 -2.47 -10.10
N LEU A 117 -0.49 -2.17 -8.91
CA LEU A 117 0.94 -2.23 -8.64
C LEU A 117 1.51 -3.63 -8.95
N LYS A 118 0.81 -4.67 -8.46
CA LYS A 118 1.22 -6.06 -8.68
C LYS A 118 1.05 -6.49 -10.13
N TRP A 119 -0.02 -6.07 -10.81
CA TRP A 119 -0.23 -6.35 -12.24
C TRP A 119 0.75 -5.59 -13.13
N ALA A 120 1.23 -4.42 -12.71
CA ALA A 120 2.34 -3.73 -13.35
C ALA A 120 3.70 -4.44 -13.16
N GLY A 121 3.76 -5.49 -12.34
CA GLY A 121 4.93 -6.34 -12.16
C GLY A 121 5.75 -6.08 -10.90
N LEU A 122 5.23 -5.29 -9.93
CA LEU A 122 5.92 -5.01 -8.67
C LEU A 122 5.17 -5.58 -7.46
N ASP A 123 5.89 -6.24 -6.58
CA ASP A 123 5.38 -6.68 -5.28
C ASP A 123 5.74 -5.69 -4.17
N GLU A 124 6.84 -4.96 -4.33
CA GLU A 124 7.42 -4.07 -3.32
C GLU A 124 8.01 -2.82 -3.99
N LEU A 125 7.72 -1.65 -3.39
CA LEU A 125 8.30 -0.37 -3.77
C LEU A 125 8.98 0.23 -2.55
N ILE A 126 10.24 0.63 -2.68
CA ILE A 126 11.01 1.29 -1.63
C ILE A 126 11.40 2.67 -2.11
N LEU A 127 11.08 3.68 -1.31
CA LEU A 127 11.43 5.07 -1.56
C LEU A 127 12.51 5.48 -0.57
N GLU A 128 13.70 5.73 -1.08
CA GLU A 128 14.86 6.20 -0.32
C GLU A 128 15.11 7.69 -0.60
N ASN A 129 15.74 8.35 0.34
CA ASN A 129 16.09 9.76 0.25
C ASN A 129 14.87 10.68 0.08
N LYS A 130 15.04 11.84 -0.52
CA LYS A 130 14.01 12.86 -0.73
C LYS A 130 14.17 13.48 -2.12
N ALA A 131 13.07 13.65 -2.84
CA ALA A 131 13.07 14.36 -4.11
C ALA A 131 13.34 15.86 -3.90
N GLU A 132 14.07 16.49 -4.82
CA GLU A 132 14.35 17.91 -4.78
C GLU A 132 13.07 18.75 -4.86
N ARG A 133 12.12 18.29 -5.68
CA ARG A 133 10.83 18.95 -5.93
C ARG A 133 9.68 17.97 -5.70
N PRO A 134 8.44 18.47 -5.50
CA PRO A 134 7.27 17.60 -5.41
C PRO A 134 7.09 16.75 -6.66
N VAL A 135 6.98 15.43 -6.47
CA VAL A 135 6.84 14.46 -7.56
C VAL A 135 5.66 13.53 -7.37
N ILE A 136 5.18 12.99 -8.48
CA ILE A 136 4.42 11.76 -8.54
C ILE A 136 5.31 10.63 -9.09
N ILE A 137 5.15 9.44 -8.55
CA ILE A 137 5.81 8.23 -9.05
C ILE A 137 4.81 7.54 -9.97
N VAL A 138 5.17 7.33 -11.22
CA VAL A 138 4.33 6.65 -12.23
C VAL A 138 4.91 5.29 -12.51
N ILE A 139 4.15 4.24 -12.22
CA ILE A 139 4.50 2.85 -12.45
C ILE A 139 3.56 2.30 -13.50
N ARG A 140 4.10 1.83 -14.62
CA ARG A 140 3.34 1.30 -15.76
C ARG A 140 3.74 -0.12 -16.08
N GLU A 141 2.76 -0.91 -16.44
CA GLU A 141 2.98 -2.21 -17.08
C GLU A 141 3.57 -2.00 -18.49
N SER A 142 4.58 -2.82 -18.85
CA SER A 142 5.05 -2.95 -20.23
C SER A 142 5.46 -4.39 -20.52
N ASP A 143 5.69 -4.70 -21.81
CA ASP A 143 6.09 -6.04 -22.24
C ASP A 143 7.46 -6.44 -21.67
N ASP A 144 8.33 -5.47 -21.45
CA ASP A 144 9.69 -5.66 -20.92
C ASP A 144 9.74 -5.64 -19.37
N GLY A 145 8.58 -5.51 -18.72
CA GLY A 145 8.46 -5.40 -17.25
C GLY A 145 8.00 -4.01 -16.80
N PRO A 146 8.00 -3.75 -15.47
CA PRO A 146 7.52 -2.49 -14.94
C PRO A 146 8.39 -1.32 -15.36
N GLN A 147 7.77 -0.28 -15.92
CA GLN A 147 8.40 1.01 -16.18
C GLN A 147 8.07 1.99 -15.07
N VAL A 148 9.09 2.63 -14.50
CA VAL A 148 8.95 3.57 -13.39
C VAL A 148 9.56 4.91 -13.77
N SER A 149 8.82 6.00 -13.53
CA SER A 149 9.30 7.36 -13.76
C SER A 149 8.79 8.32 -12.71
N LEU A 150 9.55 9.37 -12.45
CA LEU A 150 9.17 10.49 -11.61
C LEU A 150 8.66 11.62 -12.52
N ARG A 151 7.58 12.29 -12.11
CA ARG A 151 6.98 13.42 -12.82
C ARG A 151 6.72 14.55 -11.84
N SER A 152 6.76 15.82 -12.29
CA SER A 152 6.38 16.96 -11.45
C SER A 152 4.95 16.81 -10.94
N ALA A 153 4.77 17.16 -9.67
CA ALA A 153 3.48 17.21 -9.00
C ALA A 153 2.97 18.63 -8.74
N ASP A 154 3.59 19.67 -9.32
CA ASP A 154 3.29 21.07 -9.04
C ASP A 154 1.80 21.41 -9.25
N HIS A 155 1.17 20.85 -10.30
CA HIS A 155 -0.23 21.05 -10.62
C HIS A 155 -1.22 20.40 -9.61
N LEU A 156 -0.72 19.56 -8.71
CA LEU A 156 -1.49 18.86 -7.68
C LEU A 156 -1.43 19.54 -6.31
N LEU A 157 -0.44 20.38 -6.06
CA LEU A 157 -0.21 20.97 -4.74
C LEU A 157 -1.44 21.75 -4.24
N GLY A 158 -1.69 21.68 -2.94
CA GLY A 158 -2.81 22.32 -2.26
C GLY A 158 -4.19 21.68 -2.50
N LYS A 159 -4.33 20.77 -3.48
CA LYS A 159 -5.62 20.10 -3.74
C LYS A 159 -5.89 19.02 -2.69
N TYR A 160 -7.17 18.80 -2.36
CA TYR A 160 -7.59 17.66 -1.54
C TYR A 160 -7.31 16.33 -2.25
N CYS A 161 -7.17 15.25 -1.47
CA CYS A 161 -6.80 13.92 -2.00
C CYS A 161 -7.68 13.44 -3.15
N HIS A 162 -9.01 13.58 -3.03
CA HIS A 162 -9.94 13.14 -4.08
C HIS A 162 -9.78 13.96 -5.37
N HIS A 163 -9.55 15.26 -5.28
CA HIS A 163 -9.29 16.11 -6.44
C HIS A 163 -7.97 15.75 -7.12
N LYS A 164 -6.90 15.46 -6.35
CA LYS A 164 -5.64 14.96 -6.93
C LYS A 164 -5.84 13.66 -7.68
N ILE A 165 -6.55 12.72 -7.06
CA ILE A 165 -6.85 11.42 -7.66
C ILE A 165 -7.65 11.58 -8.94
N LEU A 166 -8.65 12.46 -8.98
CA LEU A 166 -9.43 12.71 -10.19
C LEU A 166 -8.60 13.39 -11.29
N THR A 167 -7.76 14.38 -10.94
CA THR A 167 -6.82 15.00 -11.88
C THR A 167 -5.87 13.95 -12.48
N LEU A 168 -5.30 13.07 -11.64
CA LEU A 168 -4.43 11.98 -12.12
C LEU A 168 -5.19 10.94 -12.94
N TYR A 169 -6.47 10.71 -12.67
CA TYR A 169 -7.29 9.78 -13.46
C TYR A 169 -7.56 10.28 -14.87
N GLU A 170 -7.67 11.59 -15.08
CA GLU A 170 -7.76 12.18 -16.42
C GLU A 170 -6.49 11.91 -17.23
N GLU A 171 -5.31 11.91 -16.59
CA GLU A 171 -4.02 11.65 -17.23
C GLU A 171 -3.73 10.14 -17.40
N TYR A 172 -4.22 9.30 -16.46
CA TYR A 172 -3.94 7.86 -16.38
C TYR A 172 -5.23 7.05 -16.16
N PRO A 173 -6.10 6.91 -17.18
CA PRO A 173 -7.45 6.34 -17.03
C PRO A 173 -7.47 4.85 -16.70
N ASN A 174 -6.36 4.12 -16.89
CA ASN A 174 -6.23 2.70 -16.57
C ASN A 174 -5.54 2.46 -15.21
N ALA A 175 -5.25 3.53 -14.46
CA ALA A 175 -4.52 3.46 -13.21
C ALA A 175 -5.42 3.47 -11.97
N HIS A 176 -4.82 3.08 -10.85
CA HIS A 176 -5.26 3.39 -9.51
C HIS A 176 -4.17 4.16 -8.76
N PHE A 177 -4.55 4.89 -7.72
CA PHE A 177 -3.74 5.95 -7.15
C PHE A 177 -3.62 5.83 -5.63
N ALA A 178 -2.45 6.21 -5.11
CA ALA A 178 -2.22 6.57 -3.72
C ALA A 178 -1.76 8.04 -3.69
N ALA A 179 -2.38 8.88 -2.88
CA ALA A 179 -2.05 10.31 -2.83
C ALA A 179 -2.15 10.88 -1.41
N ILE A 180 -1.35 11.90 -1.13
CA ILE A 180 -1.46 12.70 0.10
C ILE A 180 -2.21 14.00 -0.20
N GLY A 181 -2.88 14.54 0.83
CA GLY A 181 -3.52 15.85 0.78
C GLY A 181 -2.62 16.95 1.36
N PRO A 182 -3.16 18.17 1.52
CA PRO A 182 -2.44 19.29 2.11
C PRO A 182 -1.80 18.98 3.48
N ALA A 183 -2.46 18.15 4.30
CA ALA A 183 -1.89 17.70 5.57
C ALA A 183 -0.56 16.95 5.42
N GLY A 184 -0.39 16.15 4.37
CA GLY A 184 0.88 15.48 4.08
C GLY A 184 1.93 16.41 3.46
N GLU A 185 1.49 17.38 2.65
CA GLU A 185 2.37 18.42 2.10
C GLU A 185 2.98 19.30 3.20
N HIS A 186 2.22 19.53 4.26
CA HIS A 186 2.64 20.27 5.47
C HIS A 186 2.97 19.31 6.62
N HIS A 187 3.79 18.29 6.35
CA HIS A 187 4.17 17.24 7.29
C HIS A 187 4.81 17.76 8.59
N ASP A 188 5.49 18.88 8.54
CA ASP A 188 6.11 19.60 9.66
C ASP A 188 5.07 20.15 10.66
N ALA A 189 3.87 20.49 10.17
CA ALA A 189 2.74 20.95 10.99
C ALA A 189 1.70 19.83 11.26
N CYS A 190 1.68 18.77 10.45
CA CYS A 190 0.65 17.72 10.52
C CYS A 190 1.23 16.32 10.36
N TYR A 191 1.85 15.77 11.41
CA TYR A 191 2.51 14.44 11.37
C TYR A 191 1.56 13.25 11.36
N TYR A 192 0.26 13.43 11.47
CA TYR A 192 -0.75 12.35 11.38
C TYR A 192 -1.43 12.25 10.02
N ALA A 193 -0.85 12.87 8.99
CA ALA A 193 -1.42 12.82 7.65
C ALA A 193 -1.57 11.37 7.13
N ALA A 194 -2.71 11.11 6.49
CA ALA A 194 -3.05 9.83 5.89
C ALA A 194 -2.70 9.78 4.40
N ILE A 195 -2.63 8.56 3.86
CA ILE A 195 -2.55 8.31 2.42
C ILE A 195 -3.93 7.88 1.94
N ALA A 196 -4.48 8.58 0.95
CA ALA A 196 -5.71 8.23 0.27
C ALA A 196 -5.44 7.25 -0.86
N LEU A 197 -6.28 6.23 -0.99
CA LEU A 197 -6.28 5.28 -2.10
C LEU A 197 -7.57 5.43 -2.90
N SER A 198 -7.46 5.43 -4.22
CA SER A 198 -8.60 5.52 -5.11
C SER A 198 -9.56 4.35 -4.97
N THR A 199 -10.83 4.62 -5.17
CA THR A 199 -11.89 3.61 -5.27
C THR A 199 -12.51 3.64 -6.66
N GLU A 200 -13.09 2.53 -7.07
CA GLU A 200 -13.86 2.48 -8.33
C GLU A 200 -15.00 3.53 -8.36
N ASN A 201 -15.64 3.75 -7.20
CA ASN A 201 -16.72 4.73 -7.12
C ASN A 201 -16.20 6.16 -7.33
N LEU A 202 -15.11 6.54 -6.65
CA LEU A 202 -14.47 7.83 -6.86
C LEU A 202 -14.13 8.06 -8.34
N LEU A 203 -13.49 7.06 -8.98
CA LEU A 203 -13.05 7.19 -10.37
C LEU A 203 -14.22 7.23 -11.37
N LYS A 204 -15.32 6.52 -11.10
CA LYS A 204 -16.47 6.43 -12.01
C LYS A 204 -17.51 7.51 -11.79
N SER A 205 -17.76 7.92 -10.56
CA SER A 205 -18.81 8.87 -10.20
C SER A 205 -18.31 10.24 -9.74
N GLY A 206 -16.98 10.39 -9.53
CA GLY A 206 -16.41 11.62 -9.01
C GLY A 206 -16.76 11.90 -7.55
N ASP A 207 -17.23 10.87 -6.79
CA ASP A 207 -17.49 11.05 -5.37
C ASP A 207 -16.18 11.25 -4.58
N ASP A 208 -16.26 11.69 -3.32
CA ASP A 208 -15.11 11.94 -2.46
C ASP A 208 -14.63 10.72 -1.66
N LYS A 209 -15.18 9.52 -1.94
CA LYS A 209 -14.96 8.31 -1.14
C LYS A 209 -13.65 7.61 -1.44
N CYS A 210 -12.59 8.06 -0.81
CA CYS A 210 -11.31 7.35 -0.77
C CYS A 210 -11.31 6.20 0.24
N ARG A 211 -10.36 5.28 0.06
CA ARG A 211 -9.89 4.40 1.12
C ARG A 211 -8.63 5.02 1.74
N TRP A 212 -8.42 4.76 3.03
CA TRP A 212 -7.38 5.46 3.76
C TRP A 212 -6.41 4.48 4.42
N ALA A 213 -5.12 4.69 4.19
CA ALA A 213 -4.05 4.23 5.04
C ALA A 213 -3.79 5.33 6.09
N GLY A 214 -4.61 5.32 7.15
CA GLY A 214 -4.79 6.43 8.09
C GLY A 214 -4.08 6.27 9.43
N ARG A 215 -3.08 5.37 9.55
CA ARG A 215 -2.36 5.14 10.80
C ARG A 215 -0.89 5.53 10.70
N GLY A 216 -0.29 5.87 11.86
CA GLY A 216 1.15 6.08 11.99
C GLY A 216 1.75 7.26 11.22
N GLY A 217 0.93 8.16 10.68
CA GLY A 217 1.45 9.33 9.97
C GLY A 217 2.19 9.03 8.66
N MET A 218 1.88 7.91 8.00
CA MET A 218 2.59 7.51 6.77
C MET A 218 2.44 8.52 5.63
N GLY A 219 1.33 9.29 5.60
CA GLY A 219 1.15 10.39 4.65
C GLY A 219 2.11 11.56 4.91
N ALA A 220 2.43 11.83 6.18
CA ALA A 220 3.42 12.84 6.53
C ALA A 220 4.84 12.40 6.13
N VAL A 221 5.20 11.13 6.36
CA VAL A 221 6.49 10.57 5.91
C VAL A 221 6.60 10.62 4.37
N LEU A 222 5.52 10.33 3.64
CA LEU A 222 5.53 10.43 2.18
C LEU A 222 5.72 11.89 1.73
N GLY A 223 5.05 12.83 2.41
CA GLY A 223 5.21 14.28 2.17
C GLY A 223 6.61 14.79 2.47
N SER A 224 7.26 14.33 3.56
CA SER A 224 8.63 14.70 3.88
C SER A 224 9.63 14.32 2.80
N LYS A 225 9.29 13.34 1.97
CA LYS A 225 10.06 12.90 0.80
C LYS A 225 9.72 13.66 -0.50
N ASN A 226 8.82 14.64 -0.43
CA ASN A 226 8.27 15.37 -1.59
C ASN A 226 7.51 14.44 -2.57
N VAL A 227 6.96 13.31 -2.11
CA VAL A 227 6.14 12.41 -2.94
C VAL A 227 4.66 12.70 -2.68
N ILE A 228 3.99 13.28 -3.66
CA ILE A 228 2.59 13.74 -3.58
C ILE A 228 1.63 12.62 -3.94
N GLY A 229 2.05 11.70 -4.81
CA GLY A 229 1.24 10.57 -5.21
C GLY A 229 2.03 9.46 -5.91
N ILE A 230 1.39 8.30 -5.98
CA ILE A 230 1.89 7.13 -6.69
C ILE A 230 0.77 6.65 -7.62
N VAL A 231 1.10 6.49 -8.89
CA VAL A 231 0.23 6.01 -9.97
C VAL A 231 0.63 4.57 -10.28
N ALA A 232 -0.31 3.65 -10.24
CA ALA A 232 -0.11 2.26 -10.66
C ALA A 232 -1.04 1.95 -11.84
N GLU A 233 -0.47 1.87 -13.04
CA GLU A 233 -1.19 1.66 -14.30
C GLU A 233 -0.87 0.27 -14.86
N ALA A 234 -1.90 -0.55 -14.99
CA ALA A 234 -1.83 -1.87 -15.58
C ALA A 234 -3.18 -2.31 -16.11
N GLN A 235 -3.21 -3.27 -17.02
CA GLN A 235 -4.44 -3.94 -17.42
C GLN A 235 -5.03 -4.76 -16.26
N ASP A 236 -6.36 -4.86 -16.20
CA ASP A 236 -7.04 -5.69 -15.22
C ASP A 236 -6.81 -7.17 -15.53
N ARG A 237 -6.13 -7.88 -14.63
CA ARG A 237 -5.80 -9.31 -14.75
C ARG A 237 -6.58 -10.18 -13.75
N THR A 238 -7.85 -9.86 -13.57
CA THR A 238 -8.69 -10.61 -12.64
C THR A 238 -9.02 -11.99 -13.23
N ALA A 239 -8.37 -13.02 -12.74
CA ALA A 239 -8.64 -14.40 -13.18
C ALA A 239 -10.07 -14.87 -12.78
N PRO A 240 -10.73 -15.75 -13.54
CA PRO A 240 -11.97 -16.36 -13.11
C PRO A 240 -11.80 -17.07 -11.76
N LEU A 241 -12.84 -17.00 -10.91
CA LEU A 241 -12.85 -17.70 -9.63
C LEU A 241 -12.89 -19.21 -9.83
N SER A 242 -11.92 -19.94 -9.27
CA SER A 242 -12.04 -21.40 -9.14
C SER A 242 -13.17 -21.80 -8.17
N VAL A 243 -13.57 -23.07 -8.17
CA VAL A 243 -14.58 -23.60 -7.25
C VAL A 243 -14.12 -23.43 -5.80
N GLU A 244 -12.84 -23.72 -5.53
CA GLU A 244 -12.21 -23.62 -4.21
C GLU A 244 -12.16 -22.17 -3.73
N THR A 245 -11.78 -21.23 -4.61
CA THR A 245 -11.74 -19.79 -4.27
C THR A 245 -13.16 -19.27 -3.99
N ARG A 246 -14.18 -19.72 -4.71
CA ARG A 246 -15.58 -19.37 -4.42
C ARG A 246 -16.03 -19.90 -3.06
N ALA A 247 -15.68 -21.15 -2.73
CA ALA A 247 -16.00 -21.74 -1.44
C ALA A 247 -15.33 -20.97 -0.29
N LEU A 248 -14.03 -20.69 -0.42
CA LEU A 248 -13.27 -19.89 0.53
C LEU A 248 -13.86 -18.47 0.71
N ASN A 249 -14.17 -17.79 -0.38
CA ASN A 249 -14.77 -16.46 -0.33
C ASN A 249 -16.14 -16.47 0.36
N LYS A 250 -16.94 -17.53 0.15
CA LYS A 250 -18.22 -17.71 0.84
C LYS A 250 -18.02 -17.90 2.34
N GLU A 251 -17.07 -18.73 2.74
CA GLU A 251 -16.71 -18.95 4.14
C GLU A 251 -16.25 -17.65 4.81
N ILE A 252 -15.33 -16.91 4.20
CA ILE A 252 -14.88 -15.61 4.70
C ILE A 252 -16.06 -14.63 4.83
N ALA A 253 -16.96 -14.58 3.83
CA ALA A 253 -18.08 -13.65 3.82
C ALA A 253 -19.16 -13.95 4.87
N THR A 254 -19.27 -15.20 5.31
CA THR A 254 -20.30 -15.67 6.25
C THR A 254 -19.76 -16.07 7.62
N GLY A 255 -18.44 -16.19 7.75
CA GLY A 255 -17.77 -16.60 8.97
C GLY A 255 -17.86 -15.58 10.13
N PRO A 256 -17.41 -15.95 11.32
CA PRO A 256 -17.58 -15.16 12.56
C PRO A 256 -17.00 -13.73 12.50
N GLY A 257 -15.94 -13.52 11.69
CA GLY A 257 -15.32 -12.23 11.49
C GLY A 257 -16.00 -11.34 10.45
N SER A 258 -16.99 -11.87 9.72
CA SER A 258 -17.64 -11.13 8.63
C SER A 258 -18.60 -10.05 9.13
N ARG A 259 -18.83 -9.03 8.29
CA ARG A 259 -19.84 -8.02 8.54
C ARG A 259 -21.24 -8.64 8.70
N LYS A 260 -21.62 -9.54 7.81
CA LYS A 260 -22.94 -10.21 7.85
C LYS A 260 -23.17 -10.97 9.14
N PHE A 261 -22.15 -11.68 9.63
CA PHE A 261 -22.24 -12.43 10.88
C PHE A 261 -22.45 -11.49 12.07
N ARG A 262 -21.69 -10.38 12.14
CA ARG A 262 -21.80 -9.38 13.20
C ARG A 262 -23.13 -8.63 13.16
N GLU A 263 -23.62 -8.26 11.99
CA GLU A 263 -24.94 -7.64 11.83
C GLU A 263 -26.06 -8.56 12.34
N LYS A 264 -26.00 -9.84 11.97
CA LYS A 264 -27.00 -10.83 12.34
C LYS A 264 -27.01 -11.12 13.85
N LYS A 265 -25.83 -11.18 14.46
CA LYS A 265 -25.67 -11.49 15.89
C LYS A 265 -26.04 -10.31 16.81
N LYS A 266 -25.95 -9.08 16.33
CA LYS A 266 -26.14 -7.84 17.12
C LYS A 266 -27.35 -7.01 16.69
N GLY A 267 -28.39 -7.62 16.15
CA GLY A 267 -29.62 -6.92 15.83
C GLY A 267 -29.50 -5.81 14.78
N GLY A 268 -28.55 -5.96 13.84
CA GLY A 268 -28.35 -4.99 12.75
C GLY A 268 -27.23 -3.96 12.98
N LEU A 269 -26.63 -3.92 14.17
CA LEU A 269 -25.46 -3.07 14.43
C LEU A 269 -24.20 -3.71 13.84
N GLY A 270 -23.87 -3.37 12.58
CA GLY A 270 -22.74 -3.90 11.87
C GLY A 270 -21.47 -3.05 11.94
N GLY A 271 -20.36 -3.59 11.40
CA GLY A 271 -19.08 -2.89 11.28
C GLY A 271 -18.46 -2.53 12.65
N THR A 272 -17.83 -1.38 12.73
CA THR A 272 -17.13 -0.90 13.94
C THR A 272 -18.11 -0.58 15.09
N TRP A 273 -19.32 -0.14 14.78
CA TRP A 273 -20.36 0.14 15.79
C TRP A 273 -20.78 -1.10 16.57
N ALA A 274 -20.59 -2.30 16.00
CA ALA A 274 -20.84 -3.55 16.71
C ALA A 274 -19.95 -3.74 17.97
N ASN A 275 -18.91 -2.94 18.12
CA ASN A 275 -18.00 -2.99 19.28
C ASN A 275 -18.36 -1.94 20.36
N TYR A 276 -19.35 -1.09 20.13
CA TYR A 276 -19.69 -0.01 21.05
C TYR A 276 -20.08 -0.55 22.43
N GLU A 277 -21.11 -1.40 22.51
CA GLU A 277 -21.55 -1.99 23.78
C GLU A 277 -20.46 -2.76 24.53
N PRO A 278 -19.66 -3.64 23.89
CA PRO A 278 -18.56 -4.29 24.59
C PRO A 278 -17.48 -3.35 25.14
N LEU A 279 -17.26 -2.21 24.47
CA LEU A 279 -16.26 -1.22 24.89
C LEU A 279 -16.77 -0.26 25.97
N GLU A 280 -18.09 -0.06 26.05
CA GLU A 280 -18.72 0.77 27.07
C GLU A 280 -18.67 0.12 28.47
N GLN A 281 -18.44 -1.20 28.52
CA GLN A 281 -18.35 -1.97 29.76
C GLN A 281 -16.95 -1.98 30.40
N PHE A 282 -15.96 -1.34 29.75
CA PHE A 282 -14.62 -1.14 30.28
C PHE A 282 -14.38 0.30 30.68
#